data_117389c39049d042bd43119621c90712
#
_entry.id   117389c39049d042bd43119621c90712
#
_cell.length_a   1.000
_cell.length_b   1.000
_cell.length_c   1.000
_cell.angle_alpha   90.00
_cell.angle_beta   90.00
_cell.angle_gamma   90.00
#
_symmetry.space_group_name_H-M   'P 1'
#
loop_
_entity.id
_entity.type
_entity.pdbx_description
1 polymer ?
#
loop_
_entity_poly.entity_id
_entity_poly.type
_entity_poly.pdbx_seq_one_letter_code
_entity_poly.pdbx_strand_id
1 'polypeptide(L)'
;MGHICRITIGLCGEGSECFGFDDEISRDHDFGPAFCLWLDRELMEKIGERLIAEYEALPALFYGMPVRRDSRMSGHRIGVWESGKFYRHFLGNAKGPQSQMEWLNLPDSYLAVAANGCIFKEGSGSFLEVRSRLKAGHPEDVRIKKMVARAANMSQSGQYNLPRSVRRGEYVEAGLALAEFVR
;
A
#
# COMPACT_ATOMS: atom_id res chain seq x y z
N MET A 1 7.04 -30.16 -6.30
CA MET A 1 5.76 -29.51 -6.70
C MET A 1 4.95 -28.90 -5.53
N GLY A 2 5.22 -29.19 -4.26
CA GLY A 2 4.37 -28.77 -3.13
C GLY A 2 4.43 -27.30 -2.66
N HIS A 3 5.42 -26.52 -3.04
CA HIS A 3 5.60 -25.16 -2.49
C HIS A 3 4.90 -24.04 -3.28
N ILE A 4 4.71 -24.22 -4.57
CA ILE A 4 4.10 -23.22 -5.47
C ILE A 4 2.67 -22.85 -5.06
N CYS A 5 1.90 -23.79 -4.52
CA CYS A 5 0.52 -23.53 -4.04
C CYS A 5 0.48 -22.62 -2.80
N ARG A 6 1.60 -22.45 -2.10
CA ARG A 6 1.70 -21.62 -0.88
C ARG A 6 2.19 -20.20 -1.16
N ILE A 7 2.66 -19.93 -2.38
CA ILE A 7 3.22 -18.62 -2.76
C ILE A 7 2.14 -17.81 -3.45
N THR A 8 1.86 -16.63 -2.92
CA THR A 8 1.04 -15.61 -3.59
C THR A 8 1.92 -14.77 -4.50
N ILE A 9 1.48 -14.53 -5.72
CA ILE A 9 2.21 -13.74 -6.72
C ILE A 9 1.31 -12.58 -7.16
N GLY A 10 1.87 -11.38 -7.22
CA GLY A 10 1.13 -10.19 -7.61
C GLY A 10 2.00 -8.95 -7.61
N LEU A 11 1.37 -7.79 -7.67
CA LEU A 11 2.04 -6.50 -7.50
C LEU A 11 1.17 -5.63 -6.58
N CYS A 12 1.69 -5.28 -5.41
CA CYS A 12 1.05 -4.44 -4.40
C CYS A 12 2.12 -3.56 -3.75
N GLY A 13 1.73 -2.39 -3.27
CA GLY A 13 2.65 -1.52 -2.56
C GLY A 13 2.56 -0.05 -3.00
N GLU A 14 3.69 0.64 -2.95
CA GLU A 14 3.78 2.10 -3.11
C GLU A 14 3.76 2.60 -4.56
N GLY A 15 3.84 1.73 -5.54
CA GLY A 15 3.85 2.14 -6.94
C GLY A 15 2.51 2.72 -7.41
N SER A 16 2.55 3.71 -8.29
CA SER A 16 1.36 4.29 -8.94
C SER A 16 0.58 3.24 -9.72
N GLU A 17 1.26 2.30 -10.34
CA GLU A 17 0.69 1.14 -11.03
C GLU A 17 -0.17 0.27 -10.10
N CYS A 18 0.16 0.21 -8.80
CA CYS A 18 -0.64 -0.51 -7.81
C CYS A 18 -2.00 0.17 -7.53
N PHE A 19 -2.15 1.43 -7.94
CA PHE A 19 -3.39 2.21 -7.87
C PHE A 19 -4.08 2.38 -9.24
N GLY A 20 -3.57 1.74 -10.27
CA GLY A 20 -4.13 1.79 -11.62
C GLY A 20 -3.65 2.98 -12.46
N PHE A 21 -2.61 3.70 -12.01
CA PHE A 21 -1.97 4.80 -12.74
C PHE A 21 -0.71 4.30 -13.46
N ASP A 22 -0.89 3.35 -14.36
CA ASP A 22 0.18 2.83 -15.24
C ASP A 22 0.11 3.55 -16.60
N ASP A 23 0.34 4.85 -16.58
CA ASP A 23 0.24 5.74 -17.72
C ASP A 23 1.58 6.36 -18.12
N GLU A 24 1.59 7.22 -19.15
CA GLU A 24 2.81 7.86 -19.63
C GLU A 24 3.42 8.83 -18.64
N ILE A 25 2.62 9.41 -17.73
CA ILE A 25 3.07 10.38 -16.73
C ILE A 25 3.88 9.68 -15.63
N SER A 26 3.54 8.42 -15.35
CA SER A 26 4.17 7.61 -14.30
C SER A 26 5.47 6.92 -14.72
N ARG A 27 6.01 7.24 -15.91
CA ARG A 27 7.24 6.62 -16.46
C ARG A 27 8.53 7.37 -16.13
N ASP A 28 8.50 8.29 -15.20
CA ASP A 28 9.61 9.15 -14.84
C ASP A 28 10.73 8.41 -14.08
N HIS A 29 10.36 7.47 -13.20
CA HIS A 29 11.32 6.64 -12.43
C HIS A 29 10.66 5.32 -11.97
N ASP A 30 11.50 4.33 -11.67
CA ASP A 30 11.06 3.01 -11.17
C ASP A 30 9.98 2.32 -12.05
N PHE A 31 9.95 2.66 -13.34
CA PHE A 31 9.02 2.07 -14.31
C PHE A 31 9.55 0.74 -14.86
N GLY A 32 8.65 -0.19 -15.14
CA GLY A 32 8.95 -1.44 -15.83
C GLY A 32 8.22 -2.64 -15.23
N PRO A 33 8.18 -3.77 -15.98
CA PRO A 33 7.59 -5.01 -15.51
C PRO A 33 8.21 -5.49 -14.20
N ALA A 34 7.38 -5.80 -13.22
CA ALA A 34 7.79 -6.30 -11.92
C ALA A 34 6.68 -7.11 -11.26
N PHE A 35 7.03 -7.89 -10.25
CA PHE A 35 6.08 -8.61 -9.41
C PHE A 35 6.68 -8.91 -8.04
N CYS A 36 5.82 -9.27 -7.11
CA CYS A 36 6.16 -9.71 -5.78
C CYS A 36 5.76 -11.17 -5.58
N LEU A 37 6.52 -11.86 -4.74
CA LEU A 37 6.24 -13.22 -4.27
C LEU A 37 6.11 -13.15 -2.75
N TRP A 38 4.92 -13.43 -2.22
CA TRP A 38 4.72 -13.44 -0.77
C TRP A 38 4.67 -14.86 -0.24
N LEU A 39 5.55 -15.12 0.73
CA LEU A 39 5.73 -16.38 1.40
C LEU A 39 5.46 -16.22 2.90
N ASP A 40 4.91 -17.25 3.52
CA ASP A 40 4.90 -17.34 4.98
C ASP A 40 6.32 -17.54 5.51
N ARG A 41 6.54 -17.17 6.77
CA ARG A 41 7.85 -17.24 7.42
C ARG A 41 8.52 -18.62 7.28
N GLU A 42 7.78 -19.70 7.55
CA GLU A 42 8.30 -21.07 7.43
C GLU A 42 8.83 -21.39 6.02
N LEU A 43 8.08 -20.94 5.01
CA LEU A 43 8.47 -21.17 3.63
C LEU A 43 9.64 -20.26 3.21
N MET A 44 9.65 -19.03 3.71
CA MET A 44 10.76 -18.09 3.52
C MET A 44 12.08 -18.63 4.08
N GLU A 45 12.05 -19.23 5.27
CA GLU A 45 13.22 -19.87 5.88
C GLU A 45 13.73 -21.08 5.06
N LYS A 46 12.84 -21.81 4.38
CA LYS A 46 13.20 -23.01 3.60
C LYS A 46 13.74 -22.71 2.21
N ILE A 47 13.13 -21.78 1.50
CA ILE A 47 13.42 -21.57 0.07
C ILE A 47 13.62 -20.07 -0.30
N GLY A 48 13.55 -19.17 0.67
CA GLY A 48 13.59 -17.71 0.41
C GLY A 48 14.87 -17.29 -0.29
N GLU A 49 16.03 -17.68 0.21
CA GLU A 49 17.33 -17.33 -0.40
C GLU A 49 17.44 -17.79 -1.86
N ARG A 50 16.99 -19.02 -2.11
CA ARG A 50 16.97 -19.55 -3.49
C ARG A 50 16.04 -18.75 -4.39
N LEU A 51 14.83 -18.42 -3.92
CA LEU A 51 13.87 -17.62 -4.71
C LEU A 51 14.37 -16.19 -4.97
N ILE A 52 15.06 -15.59 -4.02
CA ILE A 52 15.70 -14.27 -4.20
C ILE A 52 16.75 -14.38 -5.30
N ALA A 53 17.65 -15.37 -5.24
CA ALA A 53 18.66 -15.56 -6.26
C ALA A 53 18.06 -15.82 -7.67
N GLU A 54 17.00 -16.63 -7.75
CA GLU A 54 16.29 -16.89 -9.01
C GLU A 54 15.56 -15.63 -9.52
N TYR A 55 14.97 -14.81 -8.63
CA TYR A 55 14.34 -13.54 -9.00
C TYR A 55 15.37 -12.54 -9.55
N GLU A 56 16.52 -12.41 -8.91
CA GLU A 56 17.62 -11.54 -9.36
C GLU A 56 18.24 -11.99 -10.71
N ALA A 57 18.21 -13.30 -10.98
CA ALA A 57 18.68 -13.89 -12.23
C ALA A 57 17.69 -13.76 -13.39
N LEU A 58 16.49 -13.20 -13.18
CA LEU A 58 15.53 -12.95 -14.25
C LEU A 58 16.14 -12.06 -15.34
N PRO A 59 15.74 -12.24 -16.62
CA PRO A 59 16.21 -11.42 -17.73
C PRO A 59 16.04 -9.92 -17.45
N ALA A 60 17.00 -9.11 -17.84
CA ALA A 60 16.94 -7.65 -17.67
C ALA A 60 15.90 -6.96 -18.56
N LEU A 61 15.42 -7.67 -19.61
CA LEU A 61 14.41 -7.20 -20.55
C LEU A 61 13.24 -8.17 -20.60
N PHE A 62 12.03 -7.65 -20.60
CA PHE A 62 10.80 -8.40 -20.81
C PHE A 62 9.99 -7.71 -21.92
N TYR A 63 9.76 -8.39 -23.03
CA TYR A 63 9.14 -7.82 -24.24
C TYR A 63 9.78 -6.50 -24.70
N GLY A 64 11.10 -6.38 -24.60
CA GLY A 64 11.85 -5.19 -25.00
C GLY A 64 11.84 -4.06 -23.94
N MET A 65 11.12 -4.20 -22.84
CA MET A 65 11.10 -3.24 -21.75
C MET A 65 12.07 -3.65 -20.64
N PRO A 66 12.86 -2.70 -20.09
CA PRO A 66 13.69 -2.96 -18.92
C PRO A 66 12.83 -3.42 -17.74
N VAL A 67 13.23 -4.50 -17.09
CA VAL A 67 12.59 -4.98 -15.85
C VAL A 67 12.95 -4.02 -14.72
N ARG A 68 11.92 -3.59 -13.96
CA ARG A 68 12.13 -2.77 -12.77
C ARG A 68 12.96 -3.54 -11.74
N ARG A 69 13.88 -2.83 -11.10
CA ARG A 69 14.69 -3.33 -10.01
C ARG A 69 14.63 -2.37 -8.84
N ASP A 70 14.72 -2.89 -7.63
CA ASP A 70 14.84 -2.05 -6.43
C ASP A 70 16.10 -1.21 -6.50
N SER A 71 15.99 0.07 -6.20
CA SER A 71 17.12 0.97 -6.07
C SER A 71 17.50 1.13 -4.58
N ARG A 72 18.72 1.59 -4.32
CA ARG A 72 19.16 1.89 -2.94
C ARG A 72 18.30 2.99 -2.29
N MET A 73 17.69 3.85 -3.09
CA MET A 73 16.87 4.96 -2.60
C MET A 73 15.41 4.56 -2.41
N SER A 74 14.88 3.67 -3.25
CA SER A 74 13.48 3.24 -3.20
C SER A 74 13.21 2.17 -2.14
N GLY A 75 14.26 1.53 -1.60
CA GLY A 75 14.11 0.41 -0.69
C GLY A 75 13.60 -0.86 -1.38
N HIS A 76 13.16 -1.84 -0.59
CA HIS A 76 12.63 -3.09 -1.09
C HIS A 76 11.13 -2.94 -1.41
N ARG A 77 10.78 -2.87 -2.69
CA ARG A 77 9.40 -2.68 -3.17
C ARG A 77 8.86 -3.87 -3.95
N ILE A 78 9.73 -4.60 -4.63
CA ILE A 78 9.38 -5.73 -5.50
C ILE A 78 10.20 -6.97 -5.11
N GLY A 79 9.89 -8.12 -5.69
CA GLY A 79 10.66 -9.36 -5.44
C GLY A 79 10.06 -10.22 -4.34
N VAL A 80 10.94 -10.89 -3.60
CA VAL A 80 10.52 -11.93 -2.65
C VAL A 80 10.31 -11.33 -1.25
N TRP A 81 9.11 -11.49 -0.72
CA TRP A 81 8.71 -10.96 0.58
C TRP A 81 8.28 -12.07 1.55
N GLU A 82 8.68 -11.97 2.81
CA GLU A 82 7.94 -12.61 3.89
C GLU A 82 6.64 -11.82 4.12
N SER A 83 5.48 -12.47 4.05
CA SER A 83 4.16 -11.84 4.20
C SER A 83 4.04 -10.96 5.45
N GLY A 84 4.56 -11.45 6.58
CA GLY A 84 4.53 -10.69 7.82
C GLY A 84 5.44 -9.47 7.82
N LYS A 85 6.59 -9.52 7.13
CA LYS A 85 7.48 -8.36 6.98
C LYS A 85 6.87 -7.30 6.08
N PHE A 86 6.21 -7.70 4.99
CA PHE A 86 5.48 -6.79 4.12
C PHE A 86 4.42 -5.99 4.90
N TYR A 87 3.55 -6.66 5.65
CA TYR A 87 2.53 -5.96 6.44
C TYR A 87 3.11 -5.13 7.57
N ARG A 88 4.16 -5.62 8.23
CA ARG A 88 4.82 -4.83 9.28
C ARG A 88 5.43 -3.55 8.73
N HIS A 89 5.95 -3.57 7.52
CA HIS A 89 6.52 -2.39 6.87
C HIS A 89 5.49 -1.26 6.74
N PHE A 90 4.28 -1.57 6.29
CA PHE A 90 3.23 -0.56 6.10
C PHE A 90 2.37 -0.31 7.35
N LEU A 91 2.10 -1.34 8.13
CA LEU A 91 1.08 -1.30 9.18
C LEU A 91 1.64 -1.40 10.61
N GLY A 92 2.97 -1.55 10.74
CA GLY A 92 3.62 -1.77 12.04
C GLY A 92 3.38 -3.14 12.65
N ASN A 93 2.45 -3.94 12.11
CA ASN A 93 2.08 -5.26 12.61
C ASN A 93 2.02 -6.28 11.47
N ALA A 94 2.64 -7.45 11.68
CA ALA A 94 2.71 -8.52 10.68
C ALA A 94 1.35 -9.11 10.28
N LYS A 95 0.36 -8.99 11.17
CA LYS A 95 -1.01 -9.47 10.95
C LYS A 95 -1.98 -8.33 10.57
N GLY A 96 -1.46 -7.10 10.34
CA GLY A 96 -2.28 -5.91 10.23
C GLY A 96 -2.94 -5.51 11.55
N PRO A 97 -3.82 -4.50 11.58
CA PRO A 97 -4.43 -4.02 12.81
C PRO A 97 -5.31 -5.09 13.46
N GLN A 98 -5.13 -5.31 14.77
CA GLN A 98 -5.81 -6.33 15.57
C GLN A 98 -6.78 -5.73 16.60
N SER A 99 -6.64 -4.44 16.92
CA SER A 99 -7.49 -3.72 17.89
C SER A 99 -8.09 -2.48 17.26
N GLN A 100 -9.19 -1.98 17.86
CA GLN A 100 -9.80 -0.70 17.45
C GLN A 100 -8.79 0.45 17.45
N MET A 101 -7.91 0.50 18.45
CA MET A 101 -6.90 1.55 18.57
C MET A 101 -5.88 1.48 17.44
N GLU A 102 -5.43 0.29 17.04
CA GLU A 102 -4.55 0.12 15.88
C GLU A 102 -5.23 0.59 14.58
N TRP A 103 -6.50 0.24 14.37
CA TRP A 103 -7.28 0.72 13.23
C TRP A 103 -7.45 2.24 13.20
N LEU A 104 -7.70 2.87 14.35
CA LEU A 104 -7.87 4.32 14.46
C LEU A 104 -6.58 5.08 14.19
N ASN A 105 -5.44 4.55 14.66
CA ASN A 105 -4.14 5.20 14.54
C ASN A 105 -3.48 5.02 13.18
N LEU A 106 -3.92 4.05 12.37
CA LEU A 106 -3.37 3.85 11.03
C LEU A 106 -3.97 4.84 10.04
N PRO A 107 -3.14 5.58 9.30
CA PRO A 107 -3.59 6.38 8.16
C PRO A 107 -4.23 5.51 7.09
N ASP A 108 -5.31 6.00 6.47
CA ASP A 108 -6.01 5.27 5.41
C ASP A 108 -5.13 5.03 4.18
N SER A 109 -4.16 5.91 3.93
CA SER A 109 -3.16 5.74 2.87
C SER A 109 -2.30 4.48 3.07
N TYR A 110 -1.86 4.18 4.29
CA TYR A 110 -1.10 2.96 4.56
C TYR A 110 -1.94 1.69 4.43
N LEU A 111 -3.21 1.75 4.84
CA LEU A 111 -4.15 0.65 4.63
C LEU A 111 -4.38 0.39 3.13
N ALA A 112 -4.52 1.47 2.36
CA ALA A 112 -4.67 1.40 0.91
C ALA A 112 -3.44 0.76 0.25
N VAL A 113 -2.23 1.25 0.55
CA VAL A 113 -0.97 0.70 0.01
C VAL A 113 -0.79 -0.77 0.37
N ALA A 114 -1.14 -1.18 1.59
CA ALA A 114 -1.00 -2.57 2.03
C ALA A 114 -2.00 -3.54 1.39
N ALA A 115 -3.07 -3.03 0.73
CA ALA A 115 -4.16 -3.85 0.19
C ALA A 115 -4.46 -3.60 -1.30
N ASN A 116 -3.77 -2.63 -1.94
CA ASN A 116 -3.96 -2.27 -3.35
C ASN A 116 -3.44 -3.33 -4.33
N GLY A 117 -3.32 -2.93 -5.58
CA GLY A 117 -2.67 -3.71 -6.63
C GLY A 117 -3.44 -4.95 -7.08
N CYS A 118 -2.75 -5.80 -7.82
CA CYS A 118 -3.33 -6.97 -8.46
C CYS A 118 -2.64 -8.26 -8.00
N ILE A 119 -3.43 -9.31 -7.75
CA ILE A 119 -2.94 -10.67 -7.50
C ILE A 119 -3.03 -11.45 -8.80
N PHE A 120 -1.88 -11.94 -9.27
CA PHE A 120 -1.76 -12.74 -10.49
C PHE A 120 -1.98 -14.22 -10.20
N LYS A 121 -1.56 -14.66 -9.01
CA LYS A 121 -1.73 -16.03 -8.55
C LYS A 121 -1.96 -16.07 -7.05
N GLU A 122 -3.04 -16.67 -6.63
CA GLU A 122 -3.34 -16.91 -5.23
C GLU A 122 -2.54 -18.08 -4.67
N GLY A 123 -2.01 -17.89 -3.46
CA GLY A 123 -1.40 -18.92 -2.64
C GLY A 123 -2.18 -19.12 -1.34
N SER A 124 -1.94 -20.24 -0.66
CA SER A 124 -2.62 -20.56 0.61
C SER A 124 -1.98 -19.92 1.84
N GLY A 125 -1.24 -18.82 1.67
CA GLY A 125 -0.49 -18.16 2.74
C GLY A 125 -1.25 -17.04 3.45
N SER A 126 -0.70 -16.56 4.56
CA SER A 126 -1.24 -15.47 5.40
C SER A 126 -1.39 -14.14 4.69
N PHE A 127 -0.70 -13.93 3.56
CA PHE A 127 -0.79 -12.69 2.80
C PHE A 127 -2.23 -12.37 2.36
N LEU A 128 -2.91 -13.33 1.73
CA LEU A 128 -4.29 -13.13 1.25
C LEU A 128 -5.30 -12.98 2.39
N GLU A 129 -5.08 -13.67 3.50
CA GLU A 129 -5.93 -13.54 4.69
C GLU A 129 -5.93 -12.10 5.23
N VAL A 130 -4.73 -11.54 5.44
CA VAL A 130 -4.59 -10.15 5.90
C VAL A 130 -5.15 -9.17 4.86
N ARG A 131 -4.80 -9.37 3.57
CA ARG A 131 -5.30 -8.53 2.47
C ARG A 131 -6.82 -8.50 2.40
N SER A 132 -7.47 -9.64 2.48
CA SER A 132 -8.93 -9.76 2.44
C SER A 132 -9.59 -9.00 3.58
N ARG A 133 -9.02 -9.10 4.80
CA ARG A 133 -9.51 -8.36 5.96
C ARG A 133 -9.36 -6.84 5.78
N LEU A 134 -8.22 -6.38 5.25
CA LEU A 134 -8.02 -4.96 4.96
C LEU A 134 -9.00 -4.45 3.89
N LYS A 135 -9.25 -5.24 2.84
CA LYS A 135 -10.20 -4.91 1.77
C LYS A 135 -11.66 -4.93 2.22
N ALA A 136 -11.99 -5.69 3.26
CA ALA A 136 -13.31 -5.63 3.88
C ALA A 136 -13.59 -4.28 4.58
N GLY A 137 -12.55 -3.46 4.79
CA GLY A 137 -12.65 -2.13 5.36
C GLY A 137 -12.54 -2.11 6.88
N HIS A 138 -12.79 -0.93 7.43
CA HIS A 138 -12.74 -0.71 8.88
C HIS A 138 -13.89 -1.44 9.61
N PRO A 139 -13.65 -1.94 10.81
CA PRO A 139 -14.75 -2.32 11.72
C PRO A 139 -15.74 -1.16 11.87
N GLU A 140 -17.02 -1.48 12.03
CA GLU A 140 -18.12 -0.49 11.99
C GLU A 140 -17.94 0.67 12.96
N ASP A 141 -17.54 0.37 14.19
CA ASP A 141 -17.30 1.37 15.24
C ASP A 141 -16.09 2.27 14.94
N VAL A 142 -15.03 1.73 14.31
CA VAL A 142 -13.88 2.51 13.84
C VAL A 142 -14.30 3.40 12.68
N ARG A 143 -15.06 2.85 11.73
CA ARG A 143 -15.59 3.58 10.57
C ARG A 143 -16.40 4.79 11.02
N ILE A 144 -17.34 4.60 11.94
CA ILE A 144 -18.15 5.69 12.50
C ILE A 144 -17.28 6.75 13.15
N LYS A 145 -16.32 6.37 14.01
CA LYS A 145 -15.41 7.32 14.66
C LYS A 145 -14.59 8.13 13.68
N LYS A 146 -14.02 7.49 12.65
CA LYS A 146 -13.27 8.18 11.58
C LYS A 146 -14.17 9.13 10.80
N MET A 147 -15.39 8.72 10.44
CA MET A 147 -16.37 9.59 9.76
C MET A 147 -16.74 10.81 10.60
N VAL A 148 -16.98 10.64 11.89
CA VAL A 148 -17.29 11.78 12.81
C VAL A 148 -16.10 12.74 12.87
N ALA A 149 -14.88 12.24 13.01
CA ALA A 149 -13.67 13.07 13.02
C ALA A 149 -13.50 13.85 11.70
N ARG A 150 -13.74 13.20 10.56
CA ARG A 150 -13.70 13.86 9.24
C ARG A 150 -14.78 14.93 9.09
N ALA A 151 -16.02 14.62 9.48
CA ALA A 151 -17.10 15.59 9.43
C ALA A 151 -16.85 16.82 10.32
N ALA A 152 -16.25 16.64 11.49
CA ALA A 152 -15.83 17.73 12.35
C ALA A 152 -14.75 18.61 11.69
N ASN A 153 -13.73 18.00 11.08
CA ASN A 153 -12.69 18.72 10.34
C ASN A 153 -13.26 19.47 9.14
N MET A 154 -14.14 18.83 8.36
CA MET A 154 -14.83 19.49 7.23
C MET A 154 -15.64 20.69 7.69
N SER A 155 -16.39 20.57 8.76
CA SER A 155 -17.15 21.70 9.32
C SER A 155 -16.23 22.83 9.74
N GLN A 156 -15.17 22.53 10.50
CA GLN A 156 -14.24 23.56 10.97
C GLN A 156 -13.50 24.26 9.82
N SER A 157 -13.00 23.50 8.87
CA SER A 157 -12.21 24.05 7.76
C SER A 157 -13.08 24.74 6.71
N GLY A 158 -14.12 24.09 6.22
CA GLY A 158 -14.99 24.61 5.15
C GLY A 158 -15.99 25.64 5.61
N GLN A 159 -16.70 25.41 6.71
CA GLN A 159 -17.76 26.29 7.18
C GLN A 159 -17.22 27.54 7.90
N TYR A 160 -16.12 27.41 8.64
CA TYR A 160 -15.60 28.51 9.47
C TYR A 160 -14.29 29.09 8.94
N ASN A 161 -13.24 28.31 8.74
CA ASN A 161 -11.92 28.84 8.42
C ASN A 161 -11.85 29.42 7.02
N LEU A 162 -12.33 28.70 6.00
CA LEU A 162 -12.27 29.14 4.61
C LEU A 162 -12.94 30.50 4.39
N PRO A 163 -14.23 30.74 4.76
CA PRO A 163 -14.84 32.03 4.53
C PRO A 163 -14.24 33.17 5.37
N ARG A 164 -13.70 32.88 6.55
CA ARG A 164 -12.99 33.88 7.36
C ARG A 164 -11.70 34.34 6.69
N SER A 165 -10.89 33.39 6.19
CA SER A 165 -9.63 33.69 5.51
C SER A 165 -9.87 34.45 4.21
N VAL A 166 -10.87 34.06 3.42
CA VAL A 166 -11.25 34.79 2.19
C VAL A 166 -11.66 36.24 2.52
N ARG A 167 -12.52 36.45 3.53
CA ARG A 167 -12.95 37.82 3.94
C ARG A 167 -11.83 38.71 4.42
N ARG A 168 -10.75 38.13 4.95
CA ARG A 168 -9.56 38.86 5.42
C ARG A 168 -8.51 39.08 4.33
N GLY A 169 -8.70 38.51 3.15
CA GLY A 169 -7.71 38.51 2.07
C GLY A 169 -6.52 37.57 2.29
N GLU A 170 -6.64 36.65 3.26
CA GLU A 170 -5.61 35.63 3.60
C GLU A 170 -5.73 34.43 2.65
N TYR A 171 -5.33 34.59 1.40
CA TYR A 171 -5.58 33.59 0.36
C TYR A 171 -4.78 32.30 0.53
N VAL A 172 -3.59 32.36 1.12
CA VAL A 172 -2.79 31.16 1.45
C VAL A 172 -3.52 30.32 2.51
N GLU A 173 -3.99 30.95 3.58
CA GLU A 173 -4.77 30.30 4.63
C GLU A 173 -6.11 29.76 4.09
N ALA A 174 -6.75 30.49 3.17
CA ALA A 174 -7.96 30.01 2.50
C ALA A 174 -7.69 28.75 1.68
N GLY A 175 -6.55 28.69 0.96
CA GLY A 175 -6.11 27.51 0.23
C GLY A 175 -5.84 26.31 1.13
N LEU A 176 -5.19 26.53 2.28
CA LEU A 176 -4.96 25.48 3.28
C LEU A 176 -6.26 24.97 3.91
N ALA A 177 -7.19 25.88 4.22
CA ALA A 177 -8.51 25.52 4.75
C ALA A 177 -9.33 24.70 3.73
N LEU A 178 -9.26 25.05 2.43
CA LEU A 178 -9.89 24.30 1.36
C LEU A 178 -9.27 22.91 1.21
N ALA A 179 -7.94 22.80 1.23
CA ALA A 179 -7.24 21.53 1.16
C ALA A 179 -7.62 20.59 2.33
N GLU A 180 -7.72 21.13 3.55
CA GLU A 180 -8.15 20.36 4.72
C GLU A 180 -9.64 19.97 4.66
N PHE A 181 -10.49 20.78 4.03
CA PHE A 181 -11.89 20.45 3.81
C PHE A 181 -12.10 19.26 2.87
N VAL A 182 -11.29 19.14 1.82
CA VAL A 182 -11.39 18.06 0.83
C VAL A 182 -10.57 16.82 1.16
N ARG A 183 -9.70 16.89 2.15
CA ARG A 183 -8.86 15.78 2.61
C ARG A 183 -9.64 14.75 3.42
#